data_f2a8132287adc39bcad735112ae4722b
#
_entry.id   f2a8132287adc39bcad735112ae4722b
#
_cell.length_a   1.000
_cell.length_b   1.000
_cell.length_c   1.000
_cell.angle_alpha   90.00
_cell.angle_beta   90.00
_cell.angle_gamma   90.00
#
_symmetry.space_group_name_H-M   'P 1'
#
loop_
_entity.id
_entity.type
_entity.pdbx_description
1 polymer ?
#
loop_
_entity_poly.entity_id
_entity_poly.type
_entity_poly.pdbx_seq_one_letter_code
_entity_poly.pdbx_strand_id
1 'polypeptide(L)'
;MNELIVNADGTTTTVGDAGSVSGILADLVKANTIPAERDADGVITKEEVVPDADTLAVEITATDLKTHAWRLPKARTERLEDIRAARNAKLVELDLEYQLADEGVHPDGLNKAAVAAKKVTLRNLPPVPETAIADLNNTDDISAYVPDALQ
;
A
#
# COMPACT_ATOMS: atom_id res chain seq x y z
N MET A 1 -12.08 -4.01 8.91
CA MET A 1 -11.85 -2.80 8.09
C MET A 1 -13.21 -2.36 7.57
N ASN A 2 -13.58 -1.12 7.83
CA ASN A 2 -14.91 -0.64 7.50
C ASN A 2 -14.88 0.03 6.15
N GLU A 3 -15.73 -0.39 5.25
CA GLU A 3 -15.97 0.30 4.01
C GLU A 3 -17.22 1.15 4.14
N LEU A 4 -17.09 2.43 3.85
CA LEU A 4 -18.24 3.29 3.58
C LEU A 4 -18.68 3.00 2.15
N ILE A 5 -19.84 2.39 1.99
CA ILE A 5 -20.47 2.21 0.69
C ILE A 5 -21.48 3.35 0.52
N VAL A 6 -21.25 4.19 -0.48
CA VAL A 6 -22.25 5.16 -0.92
C VAL A 6 -23.13 4.49 -1.96
N ASN A 7 -24.40 4.34 -1.66
CA ASN A 7 -25.38 3.74 -2.55
C ASN A 7 -25.75 4.71 -3.69
N ALA A 8 -26.30 4.18 -4.78
CA ALA A 8 -26.71 4.99 -5.94
C ALA A 8 -27.81 6.02 -5.63
N ASP A 9 -28.52 5.87 -4.51
CA ASP A 9 -29.53 6.79 -4.01
C ASP A 9 -28.96 7.89 -3.08
N GLY A 10 -27.63 7.93 -2.90
CA GLY A 10 -26.95 8.88 -2.01
C GLY A 10 -26.95 8.47 -0.54
N THR A 11 -27.52 7.31 -0.18
CA THR A 11 -27.43 6.80 1.19
C THR A 11 -26.06 6.14 1.43
N THR A 12 -25.56 6.16 2.66
CA THR A 12 -24.33 5.52 3.05
C THR A 12 -24.61 4.25 3.83
N THR A 13 -24.00 3.15 3.40
CA THR A 13 -23.99 1.90 4.15
C THR A 13 -22.59 1.65 4.69
N THR A 14 -22.48 1.49 6.00
CA THR A 14 -21.22 1.14 6.66
C THR A 14 -21.10 -0.37 6.74
N VAL A 15 -20.09 -0.95 6.12
CA VAL A 15 -19.76 -2.37 6.24
C VAL A 15 -18.53 -2.48 7.13
N GLY A 16 -18.73 -2.92 8.38
CA GLY A 16 -17.66 -3.11 9.34
C GLY A 16 -17.63 -2.03 10.44
N ASP A 17 -16.49 -1.75 11.08
CA ASP A 17 -16.26 -1.02 12.32
C ASP A 17 -16.23 0.53 12.10
N ALA A 18 -17.03 1.30 12.80
CA ALA A 18 -17.25 2.74 12.60
C ALA A 18 -15.96 3.62 12.61
N GLY A 19 -14.89 3.15 13.25
CA GLY A 19 -13.64 3.91 13.37
C GLY A 19 -12.89 4.11 12.04
N SER A 20 -13.00 3.19 11.08
CA SER A 20 -12.29 3.33 9.80
C SER A 20 -13.03 4.19 8.78
N VAL A 21 -14.35 4.30 8.89
CA VAL A 21 -15.14 5.24 8.06
C VAL A 21 -14.77 6.67 8.42
N SER A 22 -14.70 6.98 9.72
CA SER A 22 -14.27 8.29 10.19
C SER A 22 -12.84 8.61 9.73
N GLY A 23 -11.93 7.62 9.73
CA GLY A 23 -10.56 7.77 9.23
C GLY A 23 -10.53 8.05 7.72
N ILE A 24 -11.31 7.34 6.93
CA ILE A 24 -11.41 7.56 5.48
C ILE A 24 -11.94 8.96 5.16
N LEU A 25 -12.99 9.41 5.84
CA LEU A 25 -13.52 10.75 5.65
C LEU A 25 -12.53 11.83 6.09
N ALA A 26 -11.82 11.64 7.18
CA ALA A 26 -10.79 12.57 7.64
C ALA A 26 -9.63 12.67 6.63
N ASP A 27 -9.18 11.54 6.06
CA ASP A 27 -8.16 11.53 5.02
C ASP A 27 -8.64 12.22 3.73
N LEU A 28 -9.91 12.04 3.36
CA LEU A 28 -10.52 12.72 2.23
C LEU A 28 -10.60 14.24 2.44
N VAL A 29 -11.09 14.67 3.58
CA VAL A 29 -11.14 16.09 3.94
C VAL A 29 -9.75 16.70 3.84
N LYS A 30 -8.75 16.03 4.41
CA LYS A 30 -7.36 16.47 4.37
C LYS A 30 -6.80 16.54 2.94
N ALA A 31 -7.08 15.51 2.11
CA ALA A 31 -6.59 15.45 0.73
C ALA A 31 -7.21 16.53 -0.17
N ASN A 32 -8.45 16.95 0.12
CA ASN A 32 -9.18 17.98 -0.63
C ASN A 32 -9.16 19.36 0.03
N THR A 33 -8.52 19.51 1.18
CA THR A 33 -8.31 20.80 1.83
C THR A 33 -7.36 21.67 0.99
N ILE A 34 -7.80 22.86 0.61
CA ILE A 34 -6.96 23.84 -0.07
C ILE A 34 -6.32 24.71 1.02
N PRO A 35 -4.99 24.69 1.18
CA PRO A 35 -4.33 25.46 2.22
C PRO A 35 -4.46 26.96 1.98
N ALA A 36 -4.45 27.74 3.06
CA ALA A 36 -4.43 29.18 2.98
C ALA A 36 -3.18 29.68 2.22
N GLU A 37 -3.36 30.63 1.31
CA GLU A 37 -2.25 31.31 0.64
C GLU A 37 -1.83 32.54 1.46
N ARG A 38 -0.51 32.75 1.56
CA ARG A 38 0.09 33.91 2.24
C ARG A 38 1.00 34.69 1.30
N ASP A 39 1.08 35.99 1.47
CA ASP A 39 2.06 36.82 0.76
C ASP A 39 3.46 36.74 1.42
N ALA A 40 4.41 37.51 0.87
CA ALA A 40 5.79 37.55 1.36
C ALA A 40 5.90 38.09 2.80
N ASP A 41 4.91 38.85 3.28
CA ASP A 41 4.83 39.43 4.62
C ASP A 41 4.07 38.50 5.60
N GLY A 42 3.59 37.32 5.12
CA GLY A 42 2.87 36.34 5.91
C GLY A 42 1.38 36.63 6.09
N VAL A 43 0.84 37.64 5.39
CA VAL A 43 -0.58 37.99 5.44
C VAL A 43 -1.38 36.98 4.60
N ILE A 44 -2.52 36.51 5.13
CA ILE A 44 -3.40 35.59 4.42
C ILE A 44 -4.05 36.31 3.23
N THR A 45 -3.76 35.84 2.03
CA THR A 45 -4.35 36.37 0.78
C THR A 45 -5.54 35.55 0.30
N LYS A 46 -5.57 34.23 0.67
CA LYS A 46 -6.74 33.37 0.52
C LYS A 46 -6.90 32.51 1.76
N GLU A 47 -8.11 32.40 2.24
CA GLU A 47 -8.46 31.55 3.38
C GLU A 47 -8.32 30.06 3.02
N GLU A 48 -8.06 29.26 4.04
CA GLU A 48 -8.10 27.81 3.93
C GLU A 48 -9.53 27.36 3.59
N VAL A 49 -9.66 26.45 2.61
CA VAL A 49 -10.96 25.86 2.25
C VAL A 49 -10.95 24.39 2.68
N VAL A 50 -11.73 24.10 3.71
CA VAL A 50 -11.93 22.73 4.21
C VAL A 50 -13.26 22.22 3.64
N PRO A 51 -13.25 21.14 2.83
CA PRO A 51 -14.48 20.58 2.28
C PRO A 51 -15.33 19.96 3.37
N ASP A 52 -16.65 20.00 3.17
CA ASP A 52 -17.59 19.34 4.04
C ASP A 52 -17.52 17.82 3.89
N ALA A 53 -17.28 17.12 5.00
CA ALA A 53 -17.14 15.67 5.02
C ALA A 53 -18.39 14.94 4.53
N ASP A 54 -19.59 15.47 4.84
CA ASP A 54 -20.85 14.85 4.42
C ASP A 54 -21.05 14.97 2.90
N THR A 55 -20.67 16.11 2.33
CA THR A 55 -20.68 16.31 0.87
C THR A 55 -19.70 15.36 0.17
N LEU A 56 -18.47 15.21 0.69
CA LEU A 56 -17.49 14.28 0.14
C LEU A 56 -17.95 12.82 0.24
N ALA A 57 -18.64 12.44 1.33
CA ALA A 57 -19.16 11.10 1.50
C ALA A 57 -20.20 10.72 0.42
N VAL A 58 -21.00 11.70 -0.03
CA VAL A 58 -22.02 11.48 -1.08
C VAL A 58 -21.39 11.29 -2.47
N GLU A 59 -20.22 11.88 -2.72
CA GLU A 59 -19.54 11.80 -4.02
C GLU A 59 -18.76 10.47 -4.23
N ILE A 60 -18.62 9.64 -3.19
CA ILE A 60 -17.82 8.43 -3.26
C ILE A 60 -18.70 7.20 -3.45
N THR A 61 -18.55 6.50 -4.56
CA THR A 61 -19.13 5.18 -4.77
C THR A 61 -18.22 4.08 -4.21
N ALA A 62 -18.77 2.89 -3.95
CA ALA A 62 -17.97 1.74 -3.51
C ALA A 62 -16.86 1.36 -4.51
N THR A 63 -17.09 1.57 -5.80
CA THR A 63 -16.10 1.36 -6.86
C THR A 63 -14.99 2.41 -6.77
N ASP A 64 -15.35 3.67 -6.53
CA ASP A 64 -14.40 4.77 -6.43
C ASP A 64 -13.47 4.62 -5.22
N LEU A 65 -13.94 4.00 -4.13
CA LEU A 65 -13.11 3.74 -2.96
C LEU A 65 -11.89 2.87 -3.28
N LYS A 66 -12.03 1.87 -4.15
CA LYS A 66 -10.92 0.97 -4.52
C LYS A 66 -9.94 1.60 -5.50
N THR A 67 -10.42 2.50 -6.35
CA THR A 67 -9.64 3.15 -7.40
C THR A 67 -9.29 4.59 -7.08
N HIS A 68 -9.76 5.11 -5.94
CA HIS A 68 -9.58 6.50 -5.59
C HIS A 68 -8.10 6.86 -5.38
N ALA A 69 -7.63 7.87 -6.11
CA ALA A 69 -6.22 8.25 -6.17
C ALA A 69 -5.57 8.49 -4.80
N TRP A 70 -6.31 8.98 -3.80
CA TRP A 70 -5.78 9.23 -2.46
C TRP A 70 -5.58 7.96 -1.61
N ARG A 71 -6.27 6.83 -1.91
CA ARG A 71 -6.06 5.54 -1.22
C ARG A 71 -4.87 4.76 -1.77
N LEU A 72 -4.56 4.95 -3.05
CA LEU A 72 -3.52 4.20 -3.73
C LEU A 72 -2.12 4.38 -3.12
N PRO A 73 -1.67 5.60 -2.74
CA PRO A 73 -0.36 5.79 -2.13
C PRO A 73 -0.21 5.00 -0.83
N LYS A 74 -1.22 4.99 0.04
CA LYS A 74 -1.21 4.25 1.29
C LYS A 74 -1.18 2.74 1.04
N ALA A 75 -2.06 2.22 0.17
CA ALA A 75 -2.11 0.81 -0.18
C ALA A 75 -0.78 0.33 -0.78
N ARG A 76 -0.14 1.13 -1.64
CA ARG A 76 1.18 0.83 -2.20
C ARG A 76 2.26 0.77 -1.13
N THR A 77 2.28 1.72 -0.20
CA THR A 77 3.24 1.74 0.91
C THR A 77 3.08 0.51 1.80
N GLU A 78 1.87 0.20 2.24
CA GLU A 78 1.57 -0.98 3.06
C GLU A 78 2.00 -2.27 2.35
N ARG A 79 1.67 -2.41 1.06
CA ARG A 79 2.06 -3.59 0.28
C ARG A 79 3.57 -3.74 0.14
N LEU A 80 4.30 -2.63 -0.06
CA LEU A 80 5.76 -2.66 -0.12
C LEU A 80 6.38 -3.06 1.23
N GLU A 81 5.79 -2.67 2.35
CA GLU A 81 6.21 -3.09 3.68
C GLU A 81 6.01 -4.59 3.87
N ASP A 82 4.84 -5.14 3.46
CA ASP A 82 4.57 -6.57 3.49
C ASP A 82 5.58 -7.36 2.63
N ILE A 83 5.87 -6.89 1.43
CA ILE A 83 6.86 -7.50 0.53
C ILE A 83 8.25 -7.48 1.17
N ARG A 84 8.64 -6.38 1.81
CA ARG A 84 9.92 -6.29 2.54
C ARG A 84 9.97 -7.26 3.71
N ALA A 85 8.87 -7.40 4.47
CA ALA A 85 8.77 -8.35 5.56
C ALA A 85 8.87 -9.80 5.08
N ALA A 86 8.13 -10.16 4.04
CA ALA A 86 8.17 -11.49 3.42
C ALA A 86 9.58 -11.82 2.86
N ARG A 87 10.21 -10.84 2.18
CA ARG A 87 11.60 -10.97 1.71
C ARG A 87 12.57 -11.25 2.86
N ASN A 88 12.45 -10.51 3.95
CA ASN A 88 13.35 -10.67 5.09
C ASN A 88 13.17 -12.05 5.75
N ALA A 89 11.93 -12.53 5.89
CA ALA A 89 11.65 -13.88 6.37
C ALA A 89 12.29 -14.94 5.47
N LYS A 90 12.13 -14.80 4.14
CA LYS A 90 12.73 -15.73 3.16
C LYS A 90 14.25 -15.70 3.16
N LEU A 91 14.86 -14.53 3.42
CA LEU A 91 16.32 -14.45 3.56
C LEU A 91 16.83 -15.22 4.79
N VAL A 92 16.08 -15.20 5.91
CA VAL A 92 16.42 -16.00 7.09
C VAL A 92 16.33 -17.50 6.80
N GLU A 93 15.30 -17.95 6.07
CA GLU A 93 15.21 -19.35 5.62
C GLU A 93 16.42 -19.73 4.75
N LEU A 94 16.80 -18.88 3.79
CA LEU A 94 17.95 -19.11 2.92
C LEU A 94 19.29 -19.04 3.65
N ASP A 95 19.38 -18.44 4.86
CA ASP A 95 20.59 -18.53 5.67
C ASP A 95 20.83 -19.96 6.19
N LEU A 96 19.76 -20.65 6.59
CA LEU A 96 19.82 -22.07 6.94
C LEU A 96 20.14 -22.95 5.72
N GLU A 97 19.44 -22.72 4.59
CA GLU A 97 19.71 -23.45 3.34
C GLU A 97 21.19 -23.30 2.91
N TYR A 98 21.74 -22.12 3.09
CA TYR A 98 23.14 -21.84 2.77
C TYR A 98 24.10 -22.64 3.64
N GLN A 99 23.82 -22.77 4.95
CA GLN A 99 24.62 -23.61 5.85
C GLN A 99 24.55 -25.09 5.43
N LEU A 100 23.34 -25.61 5.17
CA LEU A 100 23.17 -26.99 4.71
C LEU A 100 23.88 -27.26 3.37
N ALA A 101 23.87 -26.28 2.47
CA ALA A 101 24.58 -26.38 1.19
C ALA A 101 26.11 -26.34 1.36
N ASP A 102 26.61 -25.56 2.35
CA ASP A 102 28.03 -25.50 2.69
C ASP A 102 28.54 -26.82 3.30
N GLU A 103 27.71 -27.47 4.09
CA GLU A 103 27.95 -28.79 4.67
C GLU A 103 27.72 -29.96 3.67
N GLY A 104 27.18 -29.69 2.49
CA GLY A 104 26.88 -30.70 1.46
C GLY A 104 25.67 -31.58 1.76
N VAL A 105 24.79 -31.15 2.69
CA VAL A 105 23.60 -31.90 3.14
C VAL A 105 22.27 -31.22 2.77
N HIS A 106 22.28 -30.32 1.80
CA HIS A 106 21.06 -29.62 1.36
C HIS A 106 20.04 -30.62 0.79
N PRO A 107 18.76 -30.62 1.23
CA PRO A 107 17.78 -31.64 0.84
C PRO A 107 17.53 -31.72 -0.67
N ASP A 108 17.57 -30.57 -1.37
CA ASP A 108 17.40 -30.49 -2.82
C ASP A 108 18.73 -30.59 -3.60
N GLY A 109 19.82 -30.89 -2.94
CA GLY A 109 21.15 -31.02 -3.56
C GLY A 109 21.72 -29.69 -4.08
N LEU A 110 21.20 -28.54 -3.62
CA LEU A 110 21.70 -27.23 -3.99
C LEU A 110 23.08 -26.97 -3.39
N ASN A 111 23.96 -26.41 -4.19
CA ASN A 111 25.26 -25.96 -3.69
C ASN A 111 25.19 -24.51 -3.16
N LYS A 112 26.20 -24.14 -2.41
CA LYS A 112 26.36 -22.80 -1.82
C LYS A 112 26.19 -21.65 -2.82
N ALA A 113 26.70 -21.79 -4.04
CA ALA A 113 26.60 -20.76 -5.06
C ALA A 113 25.14 -20.55 -5.54
N ALA A 114 24.37 -21.64 -5.67
CA ALA A 114 22.97 -21.58 -6.06
C ALA A 114 22.11 -20.88 -4.98
N VAL A 115 22.32 -21.22 -3.70
CA VAL A 115 21.62 -20.56 -2.59
C VAL A 115 22.03 -19.08 -2.49
N ALA A 116 23.31 -18.77 -2.67
CA ALA A 116 23.79 -17.38 -2.70
C ALA A 116 23.12 -16.56 -3.82
N ALA A 117 22.93 -17.13 -5.00
CA ALA A 117 22.24 -16.50 -6.11
C ALA A 117 20.77 -16.17 -5.77
N LYS A 118 20.04 -17.11 -5.13
CA LYS A 118 18.67 -16.84 -4.62
C LYS A 118 18.65 -15.67 -3.65
N LYS A 119 19.60 -15.60 -2.72
CA LYS A 119 19.72 -14.48 -1.75
C LYS A 119 19.97 -13.14 -2.44
N VAL A 120 20.80 -13.10 -3.49
CA VAL A 120 21.05 -11.89 -4.28
C VAL A 120 19.76 -11.43 -4.97
N THR A 121 19.01 -12.35 -5.58
CA THR A 121 17.72 -12.05 -6.22
C THR A 121 16.75 -11.41 -5.23
N LEU A 122 16.61 -11.98 -4.03
CA LEU A 122 15.73 -11.42 -2.99
C LEU A 122 16.20 -10.06 -2.48
N ARG A 123 17.50 -9.85 -2.32
CA ARG A 123 18.05 -8.55 -1.88
C ARG A 123 17.80 -7.43 -2.88
N ASN A 124 17.69 -7.76 -4.16
CA ASN A 124 17.44 -6.81 -5.24
C ASN A 124 15.95 -6.57 -5.53
N LEU A 125 15.03 -7.17 -4.73
CA LEU A 125 13.57 -7.04 -4.94
C LEU A 125 13.00 -5.62 -4.86
N PRO A 126 13.47 -4.68 -4.01
CA PRO A 126 12.75 -3.42 -3.81
C PRO A 126 12.48 -2.59 -5.07
N PRO A 127 13.39 -2.43 -6.05
CA PRO A 127 13.11 -1.59 -7.21
C PRO A 127 12.00 -2.13 -8.14
N VAL A 128 11.93 -3.46 -8.31
CA VAL A 128 10.98 -4.09 -9.24
C VAL A 128 9.54 -4.04 -8.70
N PRO A 129 9.27 -4.43 -7.44
CA PRO A 129 7.94 -4.26 -6.86
C PRO A 129 7.46 -2.81 -6.80
N GLU A 130 8.34 -1.86 -6.52
CA GLU A 130 7.98 -0.43 -6.49
C GLU A 130 7.45 0.04 -7.84
N THR A 131 8.09 -0.32 -8.94
CA THR A 131 7.64 0.02 -10.29
C THR A 131 6.35 -0.71 -10.65
N ALA A 132 6.27 -2.01 -10.42
CA ALA A 132 5.09 -2.81 -10.76
C ALA A 132 3.84 -2.37 -9.99
N ILE A 133 3.97 -2.06 -8.69
CA ILE A 133 2.87 -1.58 -7.86
C ILE A 133 2.48 -0.14 -8.22
N ALA A 134 3.41 0.68 -8.69
CA ALA A 134 3.12 2.06 -9.09
C ALA A 134 2.11 2.16 -10.23
N ASP A 135 2.08 1.16 -11.12
CA ASP A 135 1.17 1.10 -12.27
C ASP A 135 -0.21 0.54 -11.91
N LEU A 136 -0.38 -0.06 -10.73
CA LEU A 136 -1.67 -0.60 -10.28
C LEU A 136 -2.57 0.53 -9.75
N ASN A 137 -3.80 0.57 -10.26
CA ASN A 137 -4.78 1.61 -9.97
C ASN A 137 -6.00 1.10 -9.18
N ASN A 138 -5.86 -0.04 -8.52
CA ASN A 138 -6.90 -0.65 -7.70
C ASN A 138 -6.26 -1.23 -6.44
N THR A 139 -6.86 -0.98 -5.27
CA THR A 139 -6.33 -1.46 -3.98
C THR A 139 -6.33 -2.98 -3.88
N ASP A 140 -7.27 -3.67 -4.52
CA ASP A 140 -7.32 -5.14 -4.53
C ASP A 140 -6.15 -5.72 -5.32
N ASP A 141 -5.84 -5.14 -6.50
CA ASP A 141 -4.70 -5.55 -7.34
C ASP A 141 -3.37 -5.29 -6.63
N ILE A 142 -3.26 -4.14 -5.95
CA ILE A 142 -2.09 -3.80 -5.14
C ILE A 142 -1.90 -4.83 -4.02
N SER A 143 -2.98 -5.17 -3.29
CA SER A 143 -2.95 -6.15 -2.21
C SER A 143 -2.62 -7.56 -2.68
N ALA A 144 -3.11 -7.95 -3.87
CA ALA A 144 -2.88 -9.27 -4.45
C ALA A 144 -1.48 -9.43 -5.10
N TYR A 145 -0.79 -8.33 -5.37
CA TYR A 145 0.52 -8.39 -6.05
C TYR A 145 1.57 -9.13 -5.22
N VAL A 146 2.15 -10.18 -5.77
CA VAL A 146 3.26 -10.95 -5.18
C VAL A 146 4.40 -11.01 -6.20
N PRO A 147 5.61 -10.54 -5.86
CA PRO A 147 6.77 -10.68 -6.74
C PRO A 147 7.12 -12.14 -7.00
N ASP A 148 7.53 -12.47 -8.24
CA ASP A 148 7.89 -13.85 -8.63
C ASP A 148 8.94 -14.49 -7.71
N ALA A 149 9.89 -13.71 -7.22
CA ALA A 149 10.93 -14.20 -6.32
C ALA A 149 10.44 -14.56 -4.89
N LEU A 150 9.18 -14.24 -4.56
CA LEU A 150 8.52 -14.61 -3.30
C LEU A 150 7.44 -15.70 -3.48
N GLN A 151 7.16 -16.10 -4.70
CA GLN A 151 6.30 -17.24 -5.04
C GLN A 151 7.09 -18.56 -4.88
#